data_c778881fee6d2256e2f8726bac9b02eb
#
_entry.id   c778881fee6d2256e2f8726bac9b02eb
#
_cell.length_a   1.000
_cell.length_b   1.000
_cell.length_c   1.000
_cell.angle_alpha   90.00
_cell.angle_beta   90.00
_cell.angle_gamma   90.00
#
_symmetry.space_group_name_H-M   'P 1'
#
loop_
_entity.id
_entity.type
_entity.pdbx_description
1 polymer ?
#
loop_
_entity_poly.entity_id
_entity_poly.type
_entity_poly.pdbx_seq_one_letter_code
_entity_poly.pdbx_strand_id
1 'polypeptide(L)'
;MKVRVIELSDQRTLLVLEGVSPSFANSIRRAIIAEVPTFAIDEVIFFENTTPFFDEYIAHRLAMIPLRTSLDVLRVDPNRTVVLELSKKAKDPIEVVYSGELKSSDPLIYPANDKIPIIKMRKGQKLRFQAIARIGRGKDHSKWSPAAAVGYSYMPIYELKDPVECDLSQCSNCIESDGGISRIDYPVLCEGCLEALERCRVRNPDKIIRRWDESRIIISYESTGSLRPEEIFSEALNQVKGKLGELLNKI
;
A
#
# COMPACT_ATOMS: atom_id res chain seq x y z
N MET A 1 -22.14 -0.03 10.54
CA MET A 1 -21.01 0.00 9.60
C MET A 1 -21.19 -1.13 8.60
N LYS A 2 -21.13 -0.82 7.31
CA LYS A 2 -21.11 -1.80 6.22
C LYS A 2 -19.85 -1.55 5.38
N VAL A 3 -19.20 -2.60 4.94
CA VAL A 3 -18.00 -2.53 4.09
C VAL A 3 -18.35 -3.17 2.75
N ARG A 4 -18.06 -2.45 1.67
CA ARG A 4 -18.20 -2.96 0.32
C ARG A 4 -16.82 -2.97 -0.34
N VAL A 5 -16.39 -4.12 -0.81
CA VAL A 5 -15.16 -4.27 -1.59
C VAL A 5 -15.48 -3.92 -3.03
N ILE A 6 -14.79 -2.92 -3.58
CA ILE A 6 -14.94 -2.49 -4.98
C ILE A 6 -13.83 -3.12 -5.82
N GLU A 7 -12.60 -3.04 -5.33
CA GLU A 7 -11.44 -3.63 -5.98
C GLU A 7 -10.57 -4.32 -4.93
N LEU A 8 -10.15 -5.53 -5.21
CA LEU A 8 -9.17 -6.26 -4.42
C LEU A 8 -8.28 -7.03 -5.39
N SER A 9 -7.09 -6.52 -5.61
CA SER A 9 -6.03 -7.15 -6.41
C SER A 9 -4.84 -7.49 -5.54
N ASP A 10 -3.80 -8.11 -6.09
CA ASP A 10 -2.58 -8.45 -5.35
C ASP A 10 -1.85 -7.21 -4.81
N GLN A 11 -2.09 -6.04 -5.39
CA GLN A 11 -1.40 -4.82 -5.02
C GLN A 11 -2.34 -3.71 -4.53
N ARG A 12 -3.56 -3.62 -5.06
CA ARG A 12 -4.46 -2.49 -4.81
C ARG A 12 -5.75 -2.92 -4.15
N THR A 13 -6.23 -2.06 -3.25
CA THR A 13 -7.53 -2.20 -2.59
C THR A 13 -8.31 -0.90 -2.70
N LEU A 14 -9.59 -1.03 -3.03
CA LEU A 14 -10.58 0.03 -2.99
C LEU A 14 -11.81 -0.46 -2.24
N LEU A 15 -12.12 0.17 -1.12
CA LEU A 15 -13.23 -0.17 -0.23
C LEU A 15 -14.16 1.03 -0.07
N VAL A 16 -15.46 0.76 0.08
CA VAL A 16 -16.45 1.75 0.53
C VAL A 16 -16.93 1.39 1.91
N LEU A 17 -16.78 2.33 2.85
CA LEU A 17 -17.29 2.24 4.21
C LEU A 17 -18.57 3.05 4.31
N GLU A 18 -19.68 2.42 4.75
CA GLU A 18 -20.98 3.07 4.94
C GLU A 18 -21.32 3.17 6.43
N GLY A 19 -21.87 4.29 6.85
CA GLY A 19 -22.30 4.52 8.24
C GLY A 19 -21.13 4.61 9.22
N VAL A 20 -20.03 5.22 8.82
CA VAL A 20 -18.86 5.54 9.66
C VAL A 20 -18.59 7.03 9.63
N SER A 21 -18.01 7.54 10.72
CA SER A 21 -17.55 8.92 10.75
C SER A 21 -16.23 9.08 9.99
N PRO A 22 -15.93 10.28 9.45
CA PRO A 22 -14.64 10.58 8.85
C PRO A 22 -13.46 10.37 9.80
N SER A 23 -13.65 10.64 11.10
CA SER A 23 -12.63 10.40 12.12
C SER A 23 -12.29 8.92 12.27
N PHE A 24 -13.30 8.03 12.20
CA PHE A 24 -13.07 6.58 12.24
C PHE A 24 -12.36 6.09 10.97
N ALA A 25 -12.80 6.54 9.79
CA ALA A 25 -12.13 6.20 8.52
C ALA A 25 -10.67 6.68 8.51
N ASN A 26 -10.39 7.90 9.00
CA ASN A 26 -9.02 8.39 9.14
C ASN A 26 -8.21 7.60 10.16
N SER A 27 -8.82 7.08 11.22
CA SER A 27 -8.14 6.20 12.19
C SER A 27 -7.70 4.90 11.52
N ILE A 28 -8.54 4.31 10.66
CA ILE A 28 -8.19 3.13 9.86
C ILE A 28 -7.05 3.47 8.89
N ARG A 29 -7.17 4.56 8.13
CA ARG A 29 -6.12 5.01 7.20
C ARG A 29 -4.77 5.18 7.91
N ARG A 30 -4.76 5.83 9.07
CA ARG A 30 -3.54 6.01 9.86
C ARG A 30 -3.01 4.69 10.40
N ALA A 31 -3.88 3.77 10.83
CA ALA A 31 -3.48 2.46 11.29
C ALA A 31 -2.82 1.64 10.17
N ILE A 32 -3.33 1.70 8.93
CA ILE A 32 -2.72 1.07 7.75
C ILE A 32 -1.27 1.53 7.57
N ILE A 33 -1.02 2.85 7.66
CA ILE A 33 0.31 3.41 7.43
C ILE A 33 1.26 3.14 8.60
N ALA A 34 0.78 3.30 9.83
CA ALA A 34 1.63 3.51 10.99
C ALA A 34 1.65 2.36 12.00
N GLU A 35 0.62 1.51 12.04
CA GLU A 35 0.44 0.58 13.15
C GLU A 35 0.54 -0.90 12.75
N VAL A 36 0.31 -1.24 11.49
CA VAL A 36 0.44 -2.61 10.99
C VAL A 36 1.91 -3.01 11.04
N PRO A 37 2.26 -4.10 11.75
CA PRO A 37 3.65 -4.55 11.85
C PRO A 37 4.11 -5.23 10.54
N THR A 38 5.39 -5.03 10.18
CA THR A 38 6.04 -5.72 9.07
C THR A 38 7.51 -6.00 9.38
N PHE A 39 8.16 -6.87 8.59
CA PHE A 39 9.60 -7.01 8.60
C PHE A 39 10.26 -5.96 7.70
N ALA A 40 11.38 -5.39 8.16
CA ALA A 40 12.31 -4.64 7.33
C ALA A 40 13.74 -4.83 7.81
N ILE A 41 14.69 -4.71 6.90
CA ILE A 41 16.13 -4.71 7.24
C ILE A 41 16.41 -3.48 8.10
N ASP A 42 17.03 -3.71 9.27
CA ASP A 42 17.30 -2.66 10.25
C ASP A 42 18.80 -2.43 10.47
N GLU A 43 19.58 -3.51 10.47
CA GLU A 43 21.02 -3.47 10.64
C GLU A 43 21.71 -4.20 9.48
N VAL A 44 22.91 -3.75 9.09
CA VAL A 44 23.72 -4.41 8.07
C VAL A 44 25.17 -4.48 8.55
N ILE A 45 25.71 -5.68 8.53
CA ILE A 45 27.12 -5.97 8.87
C ILE A 45 27.87 -6.24 7.57
N PHE A 46 28.76 -5.34 7.19
CA PHE A 46 29.59 -5.48 5.99
C PHE A 46 30.89 -6.21 6.33
N PHE A 47 31.20 -7.27 5.56
CA PHE A 47 32.47 -8.00 5.65
C PHE A 47 33.45 -7.60 4.55
N GLU A 48 32.93 -7.28 3.36
CA GLU A 48 33.75 -6.85 2.21
C GLU A 48 32.89 -5.95 1.30
N ASN A 49 33.37 -4.74 1.05
CA ASN A 49 32.80 -3.83 0.07
C ASN A 49 33.93 -3.13 -0.69
N THR A 50 34.16 -3.56 -1.94
CA THR A 50 35.15 -2.94 -2.82
C THR A 50 34.48 -2.11 -3.92
N THR A 51 33.18 -1.82 -3.79
CA THR A 51 32.45 -0.95 -4.69
C THR A 51 32.69 0.52 -4.37
N PRO A 52 32.40 1.46 -5.27
CA PRO A 52 32.55 2.89 -4.98
C PRO A 52 31.42 3.45 -4.09
N PHE A 53 30.44 2.63 -3.72
CA PHE A 53 29.33 3.04 -2.87
C PHE A 53 29.67 2.82 -1.39
N PHE A 54 29.38 3.81 -0.56
CA PHE A 54 29.55 3.71 0.89
C PHE A 54 28.59 2.69 1.49
N ASP A 55 28.98 2.07 2.59
CA ASP A 55 28.17 1.05 3.29
C ASP A 55 26.81 1.60 3.71
N GLU A 56 26.74 2.85 4.17
CA GLU A 56 25.50 3.52 4.58
C GLU A 56 24.53 3.69 3.40
N TYR A 57 25.04 3.98 2.22
CA TYR A 57 24.22 4.08 1.01
C TYR A 57 23.59 2.74 0.66
N ILE A 58 24.37 1.67 0.73
CA ILE A 58 23.89 0.31 0.46
C ILE A 58 22.91 -0.11 1.55
N ALA A 59 23.21 0.14 2.83
CA ALA A 59 22.35 -0.16 3.96
C ALA A 59 20.98 0.54 3.85
N HIS A 60 20.95 1.82 3.48
CA HIS A 60 19.71 2.55 3.24
C HIS A 60 18.88 1.91 2.12
N ARG A 61 19.51 1.52 1.01
CA ARG A 61 18.80 0.86 -0.08
C ARG A 61 18.24 -0.51 0.33
N LEU A 62 18.99 -1.27 1.10
CA LEU A 62 18.55 -2.56 1.65
C LEU A 62 17.37 -2.38 2.60
N ALA A 63 17.40 -1.36 3.46
CA ALA A 63 16.31 -1.07 4.39
C ALA A 63 14.98 -0.76 3.70
N MET A 64 15.01 -0.21 2.48
CA MET A 64 13.82 0.13 1.70
C MET A 64 13.28 -1.03 0.85
N ILE A 65 13.90 -2.21 0.88
CA ILE A 65 13.38 -3.40 0.22
C ILE A 65 12.25 -3.98 1.07
N PRO A 66 10.99 -4.02 0.58
CA PRO A 66 9.90 -4.66 1.32
C PRO A 66 10.14 -6.17 1.40
N LEU A 67 9.99 -6.72 2.60
CA LEU A 67 10.11 -8.15 2.87
C LEU A 67 8.73 -8.78 2.98
N ARG A 68 8.48 -9.81 2.17
CA ARG A 68 7.25 -10.60 2.22
C ARG A 68 7.20 -11.41 3.50
N THR A 69 6.04 -11.41 4.14
CA THR A 69 5.73 -12.22 5.33
C THR A 69 4.23 -12.49 5.40
N SER A 70 3.79 -13.12 6.47
CA SER A 70 2.38 -13.30 6.80
C SER A 70 2.09 -12.83 8.23
N LEU A 71 0.82 -12.52 8.52
CA LEU A 71 0.41 -12.13 9.87
C LEU A 71 0.66 -13.22 10.91
N ASP A 72 0.57 -14.50 10.51
CA ASP A 72 0.80 -15.62 11.43
C ASP A 72 2.24 -15.63 11.93
N VAL A 73 3.21 -15.39 11.04
CA VAL A 73 4.63 -15.28 11.41
C VAL A 73 4.86 -14.12 12.36
N LEU A 74 4.21 -12.97 12.13
CA LEU A 74 4.33 -11.78 12.97
C LEU A 74 3.77 -11.96 14.38
N ARG A 75 2.75 -12.83 14.55
CA ARG A 75 2.07 -13.07 15.83
C ARG A 75 2.78 -14.10 16.71
N VAL A 76 3.48 -15.07 16.10
CA VAL A 76 4.15 -16.15 16.82
C VAL A 76 5.30 -15.63 17.67
N ASP A 77 6.14 -14.75 17.12
CA ASP A 77 7.29 -14.18 17.82
C ASP A 77 7.50 -12.71 17.42
N PRO A 78 7.02 -11.76 18.25
CA PRO A 78 7.18 -10.32 17.99
C PRO A 78 8.63 -9.82 17.98
N ASN A 79 9.56 -10.57 18.59
CA ASN A 79 10.99 -10.23 18.66
C ASN A 79 11.84 -11.00 17.64
N ARG A 80 11.21 -11.72 16.72
CA ARG A 80 11.91 -12.52 15.71
C ARG A 80 12.81 -11.63 14.86
N THR A 81 14.04 -12.09 14.68
CA THR A 81 15.00 -11.53 13.75
C THR A 81 15.34 -12.53 12.66
N VAL A 82 15.59 -12.04 11.45
CA VAL A 82 15.93 -12.86 10.28
C VAL A 82 17.15 -12.27 9.61
N VAL A 83 18.10 -13.12 9.26
CA VAL A 83 19.33 -12.73 8.57
C VAL A 83 19.16 -12.99 7.08
N LEU A 84 19.45 -11.97 6.26
CA LEU A 84 19.56 -12.07 4.81
C LEU A 84 21.03 -11.86 4.44
N GLU A 85 21.60 -12.75 3.65
CA GLU A 85 23.01 -12.72 3.27
C GLU A 85 23.21 -12.49 1.80
N LEU A 86 24.27 -11.76 1.46
CA LEU A 86 24.80 -11.64 0.11
C LEU A 86 26.32 -11.87 0.11
N SER A 87 26.78 -12.67 -0.84
CA SER A 87 28.22 -12.80 -1.16
C SER A 87 28.35 -12.84 -2.67
N LYS A 88 28.82 -11.74 -3.28
CA LYS A 88 28.93 -11.61 -4.73
C LYS A 88 30.28 -11.02 -5.15
N LYS A 89 30.83 -11.60 -6.21
CA LYS A 89 31.98 -11.05 -6.96
C LYS A 89 31.55 -10.84 -8.40
N ALA A 90 31.59 -9.62 -8.89
CA ALA A 90 31.21 -9.29 -10.25
C ALA A 90 32.18 -9.91 -11.27
N LYS A 91 31.64 -10.63 -12.25
CA LYS A 91 32.37 -11.32 -13.30
C LYS A 91 32.33 -10.56 -14.62
N ASP A 92 31.23 -9.88 -14.88
CA ASP A 92 30.99 -9.11 -16.09
C ASP A 92 31.44 -7.65 -15.95
N PRO A 93 31.67 -6.92 -17.07
CA PRO A 93 32.09 -5.52 -17.04
C PRO A 93 31.17 -4.63 -16.20
N ILE A 94 29.84 -4.86 -16.27
CA ILE A 94 28.82 -4.23 -15.42
C ILE A 94 27.83 -5.31 -14.99
N GLU A 95 27.63 -5.46 -13.71
CA GLU A 95 26.71 -6.42 -13.12
C GLU A 95 25.82 -5.75 -12.08
N VAL A 96 24.51 -5.99 -12.15
CA VAL A 96 23.53 -5.45 -11.19
C VAL A 96 23.28 -6.48 -10.11
N VAL A 97 23.30 -6.05 -8.87
CA VAL A 97 22.86 -6.84 -7.71
C VAL A 97 21.39 -6.56 -7.48
N TYR A 98 20.59 -7.61 -7.47
CA TYR A 98 19.15 -7.53 -7.26
C TYR A 98 18.75 -8.10 -5.90
N SER A 99 17.59 -7.67 -5.41
CA SER A 99 17.00 -8.14 -4.15
C SER A 99 16.80 -9.64 -4.08
N GLY A 100 16.46 -10.30 -5.20
CA GLY A 100 16.30 -11.75 -5.28
C GLY A 100 17.59 -12.56 -5.06
N GLU A 101 18.77 -11.90 -5.03
CA GLU A 101 20.04 -12.56 -4.71
C GLU A 101 20.29 -12.65 -3.18
N LEU A 102 19.47 -11.99 -2.38
CA LEU A 102 19.55 -12.08 -0.91
C LEU A 102 19.06 -13.46 -0.44
N LYS A 103 19.91 -14.17 0.27
CA LYS A 103 19.58 -15.47 0.84
C LYS A 103 19.07 -15.31 2.26
N SER A 104 17.79 -15.57 2.48
CA SER A 104 17.18 -15.50 3.79
C SER A 104 17.47 -16.77 4.60
N SER A 105 17.72 -16.59 5.89
CA SER A 105 17.80 -17.69 6.87
C SER A 105 16.43 -18.29 7.19
N ASP A 106 15.35 -17.62 6.80
CA ASP A 106 13.97 -18.04 7.00
C ASP A 106 13.22 -18.03 5.67
N PRO A 107 12.75 -19.18 5.17
CA PRO A 107 12.06 -19.27 3.89
C PRO A 107 10.71 -18.53 3.83
N LEU A 108 10.15 -18.16 4.99
CA LEU A 108 8.89 -17.42 5.07
C LEU A 108 9.08 -15.90 4.96
N ILE A 109 10.33 -15.42 5.02
CA ILE A 109 10.65 -13.98 4.98
C ILE A 109 11.69 -13.73 3.89
N TYR A 110 11.28 -13.09 2.81
CA TYR A 110 12.09 -12.88 1.62
C TYR A 110 11.71 -11.56 0.93
N PRO A 111 12.54 -11.01 0.02
CA PRO A 111 12.18 -9.81 -0.74
C PRO A 111 10.85 -9.98 -1.49
N ALA A 112 9.94 -9.01 -1.35
CA ALA A 112 8.62 -9.06 -2.00
C ALA A 112 8.70 -8.98 -3.53
N ASN A 113 9.81 -8.45 -4.06
CA ASN A 113 10.10 -8.37 -5.47
C ASN A 113 11.59 -8.67 -5.70
N ASP A 114 11.89 -9.69 -6.52
CA ASP A 114 13.26 -10.14 -6.79
C ASP A 114 14.07 -9.19 -7.70
N LYS A 115 13.40 -8.27 -8.38
CA LYS A 115 13.99 -7.39 -9.40
C LYS A 115 14.31 -5.97 -8.89
N ILE A 116 14.31 -5.72 -7.59
CA ILE A 116 14.71 -4.42 -7.03
C ILE A 116 16.23 -4.30 -7.16
N PRO A 117 16.77 -3.33 -7.94
CA PRO A 117 18.21 -3.17 -8.08
C PRO A 117 18.80 -2.55 -6.81
N ILE A 118 19.79 -3.21 -6.22
CA ILE A 118 20.50 -2.72 -5.03
C ILE A 118 21.65 -1.81 -5.47
N ILE A 119 22.63 -2.34 -6.17
CA ILE A 119 23.76 -1.56 -6.75
C ILE A 119 24.21 -2.15 -8.08
N LYS A 120 25.02 -1.35 -8.82
CA LYS A 120 25.77 -1.81 -9.99
C LYS A 120 27.23 -1.99 -9.60
N MET A 121 27.80 -3.12 -9.97
CA MET A 121 29.20 -3.48 -9.71
C MET A 121 29.97 -3.58 -11.03
N ARG A 122 31.26 -3.24 -11.01
CA ARG A 122 32.20 -3.47 -12.10
C ARG A 122 32.96 -4.79 -11.89
N LYS A 123 33.44 -5.36 -12.96
CA LYS A 123 34.25 -6.58 -12.96
C LYS A 123 35.32 -6.56 -11.87
N GLY A 124 35.37 -7.64 -11.08
CA GLY A 124 36.32 -7.84 -10.01
C GLY A 124 35.91 -7.24 -8.66
N GLN A 125 34.93 -6.34 -8.61
CA GLN A 125 34.42 -5.81 -7.36
C GLN A 125 33.69 -6.91 -6.55
N LYS A 126 33.76 -6.78 -5.24
CA LYS A 126 33.17 -7.73 -4.29
C LYS A 126 32.28 -7.00 -3.31
N LEU A 127 31.19 -7.67 -2.95
CA LEU A 127 30.25 -7.23 -1.93
C LEU A 127 29.81 -8.42 -1.09
N ARG A 128 30.07 -8.36 0.22
CA ARG A 128 29.66 -9.38 1.18
C ARG A 128 29.14 -8.73 2.44
N PHE A 129 27.90 -9.06 2.82
CA PHE A 129 27.27 -8.55 4.03
C PHE A 129 26.24 -9.52 4.59
N GLN A 130 25.86 -9.29 5.84
CA GLN A 130 24.67 -9.83 6.50
C GLN A 130 23.74 -8.67 6.84
N ALA A 131 22.47 -8.77 6.43
CA ALA A 131 21.40 -7.82 6.73
C ALA A 131 20.44 -8.44 7.73
N ILE A 132 20.25 -7.81 8.88
CA ILE A 132 19.39 -8.27 9.95
C ILE A 132 18.05 -7.55 9.82
N ALA A 133 17.00 -8.33 9.55
CA ALA A 133 15.63 -7.85 9.49
C ALA A 133 14.93 -8.11 10.83
N ARG A 134 14.12 -7.13 11.28
CA ARG A 134 13.27 -7.24 12.45
C ARG A 134 11.87 -6.69 12.21
N ILE A 135 10.96 -7.01 13.10
CA ILE A 135 9.59 -6.48 13.10
C ILE A 135 9.62 -5.04 13.61
N GLY A 136 8.88 -4.17 12.93
CA GLY A 136 8.66 -2.79 13.33
C GLY A 136 7.35 -2.26 12.77
N ARG A 137 7.10 -0.99 12.97
CA ARG A 137 5.85 -0.31 12.55
C ARG A 137 6.16 0.97 11.80
N GLY A 138 5.29 1.34 10.88
CA GLY A 138 5.45 2.56 10.07
C GLY A 138 5.60 3.85 10.88
N LYS A 139 5.07 3.90 12.11
CA LYS A 139 5.27 5.04 13.03
C LYS A 139 6.72 5.23 13.47
N ASP A 140 7.50 4.15 13.52
CA ASP A 140 8.91 4.18 13.93
C ASP A 140 9.80 4.59 12.75
N HIS A 141 9.54 4.03 11.56
CA HIS A 141 10.17 4.41 10.29
C HIS A 141 9.34 3.91 9.11
N SER A 142 9.29 4.69 8.02
CA SER A 142 8.52 4.38 6.81
C SER A 142 8.88 3.05 6.13
N LYS A 143 10.08 2.50 6.36
CA LYS A 143 10.49 1.18 5.85
C LYS A 143 9.60 0.03 6.33
N TRP A 144 8.92 0.20 7.47
CA TRP A 144 7.95 -0.74 8.02
C TRP A 144 6.50 -0.44 7.61
N SER A 145 6.25 0.55 6.74
CA SER A 145 4.90 0.77 6.24
C SER A 145 4.53 -0.30 5.21
N PRO A 146 3.45 -1.08 5.42
CA PRO A 146 3.05 -2.13 4.49
C PRO A 146 2.35 -1.60 3.25
N ALA A 147 1.94 -0.33 3.26
CA ALA A 147 1.13 0.25 2.21
C ALA A 147 1.62 1.64 1.81
N ALA A 148 1.44 1.93 0.53
CA ALA A 148 1.66 3.23 -0.10
C ALA A 148 0.32 3.80 -0.62
N ALA A 149 0.32 5.07 -1.01
CA ALA A 149 -0.84 5.76 -1.60
C ALA A 149 -2.14 5.62 -0.78
N VAL A 150 -2.02 5.57 0.56
CA VAL A 150 -3.16 5.35 1.45
C VAL A 150 -3.98 6.63 1.56
N GLY A 151 -5.16 6.63 0.98
CA GLY A 151 -6.07 7.78 0.96
C GLY A 151 -7.48 7.42 1.39
N TYR A 152 -8.25 8.45 1.77
CA TYR A 152 -9.70 8.34 1.85
C TYR A 152 -10.36 9.58 1.25
N SER A 153 -11.57 9.40 0.74
CA SER A 153 -12.42 10.48 0.23
C SER A 153 -13.89 10.16 0.48
N TYR A 154 -14.73 11.19 0.45
CA TYR A 154 -16.17 10.96 0.40
C TYR A 154 -16.58 10.39 -0.96
N MET A 155 -17.70 9.66 -0.98
CA MET A 155 -18.28 9.17 -2.23
C MET A 155 -18.81 10.36 -3.07
N PRO A 156 -18.31 10.57 -4.29
CA PRO A 156 -18.89 11.57 -5.15
C PRO A 156 -20.22 11.06 -5.73
N ILE A 157 -21.22 11.92 -5.76
CA ILE A 157 -22.50 11.72 -6.41
C ILE A 157 -22.58 12.71 -7.56
N TYR A 158 -23.03 12.27 -8.73
CA TYR A 158 -23.21 13.12 -9.89
C TYR A 158 -24.68 13.19 -10.29
N GLU A 159 -25.14 14.41 -10.53
CA GLU A 159 -26.44 14.73 -11.12
C GLU A 159 -26.19 15.29 -12.53
N LEU A 160 -26.79 14.66 -13.53
CA LEU A 160 -26.67 15.06 -14.94
C LEU A 160 -28.00 15.62 -15.42
N LYS A 161 -27.99 16.84 -15.93
CA LYS A 161 -29.15 17.51 -16.57
C LYS A 161 -29.07 17.31 -18.07
N ASP A 162 -29.98 16.55 -18.64
CA ASP A 162 -30.01 16.27 -20.07
C ASP A 162 -30.34 17.52 -20.89
N PRO A 163 -29.80 17.67 -22.11
CA PRO A 163 -28.81 16.80 -22.75
C PRO A 163 -27.37 17.15 -22.33
N VAL A 164 -26.57 16.12 -22.05
CA VAL A 164 -25.13 16.26 -21.81
C VAL A 164 -24.38 15.79 -23.06
N GLU A 165 -23.66 16.70 -23.71
CA GLU A 165 -22.82 16.40 -24.88
C GLU A 165 -21.45 15.87 -24.39
N CYS A 166 -21.41 14.61 -24.00
CA CYS A 166 -20.18 13.96 -23.51
C CYS A 166 -20.28 12.44 -23.59
N ASP A 167 -19.15 11.77 -23.86
CA ASP A 167 -19.09 10.32 -23.84
C ASP A 167 -19.03 9.82 -22.38
N LEU A 168 -20.13 9.22 -21.94
CA LEU A 168 -20.30 8.57 -20.65
C LEU A 168 -20.56 7.07 -20.79
N SER A 169 -20.13 6.46 -21.89
CA SER A 169 -20.29 5.02 -22.15
C SER A 169 -19.75 4.15 -21.02
N GLN A 170 -18.64 4.57 -20.39
CA GLN A 170 -18.04 3.91 -19.23
C GLN A 170 -18.95 3.92 -17.98
N CYS A 171 -19.93 4.84 -17.93
CA CYS A 171 -20.85 4.99 -16.81
C CYS A 171 -22.19 4.27 -17.02
N SER A 172 -22.44 3.66 -18.18
CA SER A 172 -23.76 3.14 -18.58
C SER A 172 -24.43 2.23 -17.54
N ASN A 173 -23.63 1.41 -16.85
CA ASN A 173 -24.14 0.49 -15.82
C ASN A 173 -24.32 1.14 -14.43
N CYS A 174 -23.89 2.38 -14.26
CA CYS A 174 -23.94 3.13 -13.00
C CYS A 174 -24.93 4.31 -13.07
N ILE A 175 -25.53 4.59 -14.24
CA ILE A 175 -26.49 5.68 -14.43
C ILE A 175 -27.90 5.20 -14.08
N GLU A 176 -28.53 5.88 -13.15
CA GLU A 176 -29.95 5.76 -12.83
C GLU A 176 -30.67 6.99 -13.38
N SER A 177 -31.68 6.79 -14.24
CA SER A 177 -32.43 7.89 -14.84
C SER A 177 -33.85 7.92 -14.28
N ASP A 178 -34.23 9.08 -13.74
CA ASP A 178 -35.58 9.35 -13.25
C ASP A 178 -36.01 10.75 -13.64
N GLY A 179 -37.13 10.85 -14.39
CA GLY A 179 -37.81 12.10 -14.69
C GLY A 179 -37.00 13.19 -15.44
N GLY A 180 -35.99 12.81 -16.27
CA GLY A 180 -35.17 13.76 -17.05
C GLY A 180 -33.89 14.22 -16.32
N ILE A 181 -33.62 13.70 -15.15
CA ILE A 181 -32.33 13.85 -14.43
C ILE A 181 -31.70 12.47 -14.29
N SER A 182 -30.48 12.33 -14.77
CA SER A 182 -29.71 11.12 -14.58
C SER A 182 -28.81 11.28 -13.35
N ARG A 183 -28.74 10.25 -12.51
CA ARG A 183 -27.97 10.25 -11.28
C ARG A 183 -26.99 9.08 -11.25
N ILE A 184 -25.81 9.34 -10.71
CA ILE A 184 -24.77 8.32 -10.50
C ILE A 184 -24.34 8.36 -9.03
N ASP A 185 -24.79 7.40 -8.26
CA ASP A 185 -24.56 7.33 -6.82
C ASP A 185 -23.29 6.55 -6.44
N TYR A 186 -22.83 5.66 -7.33
CA TYR A 186 -21.65 4.82 -7.12
C TYR A 186 -20.75 4.79 -8.37
N PRO A 187 -20.14 5.91 -8.76
CA PRO A 187 -19.30 5.96 -9.98
C PRO A 187 -18.07 5.05 -9.89
N VAL A 188 -17.64 4.68 -8.67
CA VAL A 188 -16.50 3.78 -8.43
C VAL A 188 -16.78 2.32 -8.78
N LEU A 189 -18.05 1.93 -8.98
CA LEU A 189 -18.41 0.57 -9.40
C LEU A 189 -18.16 0.33 -10.90
N CYS A 190 -18.09 1.41 -11.69
CA CYS A 190 -17.87 1.33 -13.12
C CYS A 190 -16.47 1.83 -13.44
N GLU A 191 -15.63 0.95 -13.97
CA GLU A 191 -14.24 1.29 -14.33
C GLU A 191 -14.19 2.47 -15.30
N GLY A 192 -13.33 3.45 -14.99
CA GLY A 192 -13.16 4.67 -15.79
C GLY A 192 -14.31 5.69 -15.71
N CYS A 193 -15.45 5.36 -15.07
CA CYS A 193 -16.60 6.26 -15.00
C CYS A 193 -16.27 7.55 -14.24
N LEU A 194 -15.57 7.47 -13.12
CA LEU A 194 -15.21 8.64 -12.32
C LEU A 194 -14.36 9.63 -13.13
N GLU A 195 -13.39 9.14 -13.89
CA GLU A 195 -12.54 9.97 -14.75
C GLU A 195 -13.33 10.56 -15.91
N ALA A 196 -14.23 9.78 -16.52
CA ALA A 196 -15.11 10.26 -17.60
C ALA A 196 -16.01 11.40 -17.10
N LEU A 197 -16.63 11.22 -15.93
CA LEU A 197 -17.48 12.24 -15.29
C LEU A 197 -16.72 13.53 -14.99
N GLU A 198 -15.51 13.45 -14.45
CA GLU A 198 -14.71 14.63 -14.15
C GLU A 198 -14.27 15.35 -15.45
N ARG A 199 -13.86 14.62 -16.48
CA ARG A 199 -13.57 15.22 -17.80
C ARG A 199 -14.80 15.91 -18.40
N CYS A 200 -15.97 15.26 -18.31
CA CYS A 200 -17.22 15.81 -18.82
C CYS A 200 -17.69 17.03 -18.03
N ARG A 201 -17.53 17.01 -16.70
CA ARG A 201 -17.89 18.10 -15.79
C ARG A 201 -17.11 19.38 -16.10
N VAL A 202 -15.82 19.26 -16.40
CA VAL A 202 -14.99 20.42 -16.77
C VAL A 202 -15.53 21.11 -18.04
N ARG A 203 -16.09 20.33 -19.00
CA ARG A 203 -16.67 20.83 -20.24
C ARG A 203 -18.12 21.32 -20.10
N ASN A 204 -18.87 20.78 -19.14
CA ASN A 204 -20.29 21.02 -18.91
C ASN A 204 -20.56 21.34 -17.42
N PRO A 205 -19.99 22.41 -16.85
CA PRO A 205 -20.04 22.68 -15.40
C PRO A 205 -21.47 22.93 -14.88
N ASP A 206 -22.36 23.47 -15.72
CA ASP A 206 -23.75 23.78 -15.36
C ASP A 206 -24.69 22.57 -15.49
N LYS A 207 -24.25 21.55 -16.25
CA LYS A 207 -25.06 20.36 -16.54
C LYS A 207 -24.66 19.15 -15.69
N ILE A 208 -23.41 19.07 -15.24
CA ILE A 208 -22.90 17.98 -14.39
C ILE A 208 -22.54 18.54 -13.03
N ILE A 209 -23.40 18.26 -12.06
CA ILE A 209 -23.24 18.73 -10.70
C ILE A 209 -22.67 17.59 -9.86
N ARG A 210 -21.51 17.82 -9.21
CA ARG A 210 -20.93 16.88 -8.25
C ARG A 210 -21.30 17.29 -6.83
N ARG A 211 -21.78 16.35 -6.07
CA ARG A 211 -21.97 16.43 -4.60
C ARG A 211 -21.15 15.37 -3.90
N TRP A 212 -20.99 15.51 -2.60
CA TRP A 212 -20.29 14.53 -1.75
C TRP A 212 -21.29 13.89 -0.80
N ASP A 213 -21.28 12.55 -0.75
CA ASP A 213 -21.99 11.80 0.28
C ASP A 213 -21.04 11.52 1.44
N GLU A 214 -21.20 12.26 2.51
CA GLU A 214 -20.38 12.14 3.72
C GLU A 214 -20.67 10.86 4.52
N SER A 215 -21.78 10.17 4.25
CA SER A 215 -22.13 8.89 4.89
C SER A 215 -21.39 7.69 4.29
N ARG A 216 -20.78 7.87 3.11
CA ARG A 216 -20.05 6.85 2.37
C ARG A 216 -18.61 7.32 2.11
N ILE A 217 -17.66 6.58 2.66
CA ILE A 217 -16.24 6.93 2.58
C ILE A 217 -15.50 5.86 1.79
N ILE A 218 -14.78 6.29 0.76
CA ILE A 218 -13.89 5.46 -0.03
C ILE A 218 -12.54 5.42 0.67
N ILE A 219 -11.97 4.23 0.87
CA ILE A 219 -10.58 4.04 1.29
C ILE A 219 -9.85 3.29 0.17
N SER A 220 -8.69 3.81 -0.23
CA SER A 220 -7.81 3.17 -1.19
C SER A 220 -6.38 3.10 -0.68
N TYR A 221 -5.67 2.04 -1.04
CA TYR A 221 -4.25 1.87 -0.76
C TYR A 221 -3.62 0.83 -1.69
N GLU A 222 -2.30 0.87 -1.78
CA GLU A 222 -1.48 -0.08 -2.52
C GLU A 222 -0.55 -0.80 -1.54
N SER A 223 -0.51 -2.14 -1.62
CA SER A 223 0.45 -2.91 -0.84
C SER A 223 1.87 -2.73 -1.39
N THR A 224 2.85 -2.59 -0.50
CA THR A 224 4.28 -2.64 -0.85
C THR A 224 4.73 -4.05 -1.23
N GLY A 225 3.87 -5.06 -1.06
CA GLY A 225 4.15 -6.47 -1.24
C GLY A 225 4.59 -7.19 0.04
N SER A 226 4.79 -6.49 1.14
CA SER A 226 5.17 -7.09 2.43
C SER A 226 4.08 -7.98 3.02
N LEU A 227 2.84 -7.57 2.91
CA LEU A 227 1.63 -8.30 3.31
C LEU A 227 0.61 -8.25 2.16
N ARG A 228 -0.33 -9.18 2.14
CA ARG A 228 -1.46 -9.11 1.21
C ARG A 228 -2.40 -7.96 1.60
N PRO A 229 -3.05 -7.31 0.63
CA PRO A 229 -3.93 -6.17 0.91
C PRO A 229 -5.01 -6.46 1.96
N GLU A 230 -5.67 -7.62 1.91
CA GLU A 230 -6.68 -8.01 2.88
C GLU A 230 -6.11 -8.19 4.30
N GLU A 231 -4.85 -8.66 4.42
CA GLU A 231 -4.16 -8.79 5.70
C GLU A 231 -3.87 -7.42 6.31
N ILE A 232 -3.44 -6.46 5.48
CA ILE A 232 -3.17 -5.09 5.91
C ILE A 232 -4.42 -4.45 6.51
N PHE A 233 -5.57 -4.55 5.82
CA PHE A 233 -6.82 -3.97 6.31
C PHE A 233 -7.31 -4.63 7.59
N SER A 234 -7.31 -5.97 7.62
CA SER A 234 -7.73 -6.74 8.79
C SER A 234 -6.87 -6.40 10.01
N GLU A 235 -5.54 -6.33 9.83
CA GLU A 235 -4.64 -6.01 10.93
C GLU A 235 -4.75 -4.55 11.37
N ALA A 236 -4.97 -3.61 10.46
CA ALA A 236 -5.23 -2.22 10.82
C ALA A 236 -6.47 -2.08 11.70
N LEU A 237 -7.55 -2.82 11.40
CA LEU A 237 -8.75 -2.86 12.25
C LEU A 237 -8.46 -3.47 13.62
N ASN A 238 -7.66 -4.54 13.70
CA ASN A 238 -7.25 -5.16 14.96
C ASN A 238 -6.43 -4.19 15.81
N GLN A 239 -5.53 -3.41 15.21
CA GLN A 239 -4.75 -2.40 15.93
C GLN A 239 -5.64 -1.27 16.48
N VAL A 240 -6.63 -0.80 15.71
CA VAL A 240 -7.61 0.20 16.19
C VAL A 240 -8.44 -0.38 17.34
N LYS A 241 -8.95 -1.62 17.19
CA LYS A 241 -9.72 -2.31 18.22
C LYS A 241 -8.91 -2.51 19.51
N GLY A 242 -7.64 -2.92 19.39
CA GLY A 242 -6.74 -3.09 20.53
C GLY A 242 -6.56 -1.81 21.33
N LYS A 243 -6.28 -0.68 20.66
CA LYS A 243 -6.13 0.63 21.31
C LYS A 243 -7.41 1.10 22.01
N LEU A 244 -8.57 0.84 21.41
CA LEU A 244 -9.85 1.15 22.06
C LEU A 244 -10.07 0.27 23.31
N GLY A 245 -9.71 -1.02 23.24
CA GLY A 245 -9.76 -1.93 24.39
C GLY A 245 -8.83 -1.49 25.53
N GLU A 246 -7.60 -1.10 25.20
CA GLU A 246 -6.66 -0.55 26.20
C GLU A 246 -7.19 0.72 26.89
N LEU A 247 -7.86 1.58 26.11
CA LEU A 247 -8.47 2.80 26.66
C LEU A 247 -9.62 2.46 27.60
N LEU A 248 -10.51 1.53 27.21
CA LEU A 248 -11.64 1.09 28.04
C LEU A 248 -11.18 0.46 29.36
N ASN A 249 -10.05 -0.26 29.37
CA ASN A 249 -9.50 -0.87 30.57
C ASN A 249 -8.85 0.15 31.54
N LYS A 250 -8.66 1.41 31.10
CA LYS A 250 -8.08 2.50 31.92
C LYS A 250 -9.14 3.42 32.52
N ILE A 251 -10.39 3.25 32.13
CA ILE A 251 -11.56 3.97 32.63
C ILE A 251 -12.30 3.11 33.64
#